data_8bd9212d5040705e37548606e154dabf
#
_entry.id   8bd9212d5040705e37548606e154dabf
#
_cell.length_a   1.000
_cell.length_b   1.000
_cell.length_c   1.000
_cell.angle_alpha   90.00
_cell.angle_beta   90.00
_cell.angle_gamma   90.00
#
_symmetry.space_group_name_H-M   'P 1'
#
loop_
_entity.id
_entity.type
_entity.pdbx_description
1 polymer ?
#
loop_
_entity_poly.entity_id
_entity_poly.type
_entity_poly.pdbx_seq_one_letter_code
_entity_poly.pdbx_strand_id
1 'polypeptide(L)'
;MSSKLSFFDIKRLPIGKVPLSVQRDLWLRKFMEPFLVMCLAYTGIYFLRYNFKAATPFIIEQTDFTLSDLGTVGFGFSITYSLGRVLLSYYIDGKNTKKILSFLLLLSCASSFAIGMFLLSSGHSLGIFIFLWALTGLFQAPGGPCSNSTINRWTPRKNRGRYISWWNASHNIGAILAGPIALFGMEYAFNGNVAGMFIFPILFAAVIATFGLFFGKDDPSELGWNTPEEIFDEPVSKADTAAESMTKLDIFVKYVLKNPAVWFLCFANLCVYTIRIGVDNWSVAYVKMALNWDDISAIGTITALELGGFLGSLTWGYVSDKMGGRRALLGMLCMISVIFPLIAYQNMTSVWGIYIALFFEGFFIFGPVILIGISIIGFAPKCATAVVNSIPGFFGYLFGDGMAKVLVSRIADPKGDGISLGGLTLHGWSDTFYLLFAATAVGIVMLGVVAIYEERKIRLDRAVE
;
A
#
# COMPACT_ATOMS: atom_id res chain seq x y z
N MET A 1 38.79 -8.30 -15.77
CA MET A 1 38.54 -8.26 -14.30
C MET A 1 37.15 -8.85 -14.05
N SER A 2 37.06 -10.05 -13.51
CA SER A 2 35.78 -10.66 -13.08
C SER A 2 35.29 -9.89 -11.86
N SER A 3 34.33 -8.98 -12.02
CA SER A 3 33.65 -8.37 -10.88
C SER A 3 32.98 -9.49 -10.08
N LYS A 4 33.36 -9.66 -8.82
CA LYS A 4 32.70 -10.61 -7.93
C LYS A 4 31.21 -10.23 -7.88
N LEU A 5 30.34 -11.09 -8.42
CA LEU A 5 28.90 -10.91 -8.35
C LEU A 5 28.47 -10.70 -6.90
N SER A 6 27.75 -9.59 -6.64
CA SER A 6 27.15 -9.32 -5.34
C SER A 6 26.07 -10.37 -5.02
N PHE A 7 25.78 -10.61 -3.75
CA PHE A 7 24.67 -11.48 -3.30
C PHE A 7 23.32 -11.12 -3.96
N PHE A 8 23.13 -9.85 -4.25
CA PHE A 8 21.90 -9.31 -4.84
C PHE A 8 21.94 -9.22 -6.37
N ASP A 9 22.98 -9.68 -7.04
CA ASP A 9 23.01 -9.68 -8.50
C ASP A 9 22.24 -10.89 -9.07
N ILE A 10 21.62 -10.70 -10.25
CA ILE A 10 20.97 -11.78 -10.98
C ILE A 10 22.05 -12.64 -11.63
N LYS A 11 22.10 -13.93 -11.25
CA LYS A 11 23.05 -14.89 -11.80
C LYS A 11 22.52 -15.44 -13.13
N ARG A 12 22.71 -14.70 -14.21
CA ARG A 12 22.26 -15.10 -15.55
C ARG A 12 23.05 -16.28 -16.07
N LEU A 13 22.34 -17.30 -16.55
CA LEU A 13 22.89 -18.44 -17.26
C LEU A 13 22.79 -18.22 -18.79
N PRO A 14 23.66 -18.88 -19.62
CA PRO A 14 23.55 -18.79 -21.06
C PRO A 14 22.18 -19.27 -21.56
N ILE A 15 21.56 -18.45 -22.40
CA ILE A 15 20.25 -18.74 -23.02
C ILE A 15 20.41 -19.76 -24.14
N GLY A 16 19.38 -20.56 -24.41
CA GLY A 16 19.31 -21.47 -25.57
C GLY A 16 19.60 -22.94 -25.26
N LYS A 17 19.87 -23.32 -24.01
CA LYS A 17 20.05 -24.74 -23.63
C LYS A 17 18.73 -25.50 -23.51
N VAL A 18 17.61 -24.80 -23.25
CA VAL A 18 16.28 -25.40 -23.10
C VAL A 18 15.40 -24.95 -24.26
N PRO A 19 14.74 -25.86 -25.02
CA PRO A 19 13.82 -25.48 -26.09
C PRO A 19 12.66 -24.63 -25.61
N LEU A 20 12.18 -23.67 -26.43
CA LEU A 20 11.06 -22.78 -26.10
C LEU A 20 9.78 -23.54 -25.74
N SER A 21 9.48 -24.66 -26.39
CA SER A 21 8.34 -25.52 -26.08
C SER A 21 8.38 -26.02 -24.65
N VAL A 22 9.54 -26.51 -24.19
CA VAL A 22 9.73 -27.00 -22.81
C VAL A 22 9.65 -25.83 -21.80
N GLN A 23 10.21 -24.67 -22.15
CA GLN A 23 10.07 -23.47 -21.29
C GLN A 23 8.61 -23.08 -21.13
N ARG A 24 7.81 -23.13 -22.22
CA ARG A 24 6.36 -22.79 -22.21
C ARG A 24 5.57 -23.78 -21.34
N ASP A 25 5.85 -25.08 -21.45
CA ASP A 25 5.15 -26.12 -20.69
C ASP A 25 5.45 -26.03 -19.18
N LEU A 26 6.68 -25.71 -18.81
CA LEU A 26 7.12 -25.61 -17.41
C LEU A 26 6.94 -24.19 -16.82
N TRP A 27 6.57 -23.20 -17.65
CA TRP A 27 6.57 -21.80 -17.26
C TRP A 27 5.72 -21.54 -16.02
N LEU A 28 4.47 -21.99 -16.01
CA LEU A 28 3.56 -21.73 -14.90
C LEU A 28 4.12 -22.28 -13.57
N ARG A 29 4.64 -23.51 -13.60
CA ARG A 29 5.23 -24.15 -12.41
C ARG A 29 6.43 -23.36 -11.89
N LYS A 30 7.31 -22.91 -12.79
CA LYS A 30 8.51 -22.16 -12.41
C LYS A 30 8.21 -20.72 -11.99
N PHE A 31 7.25 -20.09 -12.62
CA PHE A 31 6.76 -18.76 -12.22
C PHE A 31 6.06 -18.76 -10.85
N MET A 32 5.29 -19.80 -10.53
CA MET A 32 4.59 -19.87 -9.25
C MET A 32 5.54 -19.90 -8.04
N GLU A 33 6.79 -20.32 -8.20
CA GLU A 33 7.80 -20.30 -7.13
C GLU A 33 8.11 -18.88 -6.67
N PRO A 34 8.63 -17.94 -7.51
CA PRO A 34 8.87 -16.55 -7.09
C PRO A 34 7.56 -15.78 -6.85
N PHE A 35 6.49 -16.09 -7.55
CA PHE A 35 5.19 -15.45 -7.33
C PHE A 35 4.67 -15.70 -5.90
N LEU A 36 4.74 -16.94 -5.42
CA LEU A 36 4.37 -17.28 -4.04
C LEU A 36 5.25 -16.54 -3.04
N VAL A 37 6.57 -16.45 -3.30
CA VAL A 37 7.48 -15.66 -2.45
C VAL A 37 7.05 -14.20 -2.39
N MET A 38 6.70 -13.59 -3.52
CA MET A 38 6.25 -12.19 -3.55
C MET A 38 4.95 -11.97 -2.77
N CYS A 39 3.99 -12.89 -2.90
CA CYS A 39 2.74 -12.85 -2.13
C CYS A 39 2.98 -13.00 -0.63
N LEU A 40 3.76 -14.01 -0.23
CA LEU A 40 4.07 -14.25 1.18
C LEU A 40 4.89 -13.11 1.79
N ALA A 41 5.92 -12.61 1.08
CA ALA A 41 6.72 -11.49 1.58
C ALA A 41 5.87 -10.23 1.76
N TYR A 42 4.93 -9.97 0.85
CA TYR A 42 4.02 -8.84 0.98
C TYR A 42 3.04 -9.01 2.14
N THR A 43 2.53 -10.22 2.37
CA THR A 43 1.77 -10.60 3.58
C THR A 43 2.59 -10.37 4.85
N GLY A 44 3.86 -10.81 4.88
CA GLY A 44 4.77 -10.64 6.01
C GLY A 44 5.08 -9.17 6.33
N ILE A 45 5.19 -8.31 5.30
CA ILE A 45 5.29 -6.85 5.49
C ILE A 45 4.08 -6.33 6.27
N TYR A 46 2.87 -6.79 5.95
CA TYR A 46 1.66 -6.32 6.61
C TYR A 46 1.50 -6.84 8.04
N PHE A 47 2.04 -8.01 8.38
CA PHE A 47 2.14 -8.45 9.77
C PHE A 47 2.91 -7.46 10.65
N LEU A 48 3.99 -6.88 10.12
CA LEU A 48 4.85 -5.93 10.83
C LEU A 48 4.44 -4.46 10.65
N ARG A 49 3.38 -4.17 9.89
CA ARG A 49 2.86 -2.81 9.68
C ARG A 49 1.56 -2.59 10.42
N TYR A 50 0.63 -3.55 10.33
CA TYR A 50 -0.70 -3.44 10.91
C TYR A 50 -0.71 -3.71 12.42
N ASN A 51 0.35 -4.36 12.94
CA ASN A 51 0.53 -4.49 14.38
C ASN A 51 0.57 -3.13 15.10
N PHE A 52 1.15 -2.07 14.51
CA PHE A 52 1.22 -0.75 15.12
C PHE A 52 -0.17 -0.14 15.35
N LYS A 53 -1.06 -0.19 14.34
CA LYS A 53 -2.43 0.34 14.50
C LYS A 53 -3.25 -0.51 15.48
N ALA A 54 -3.06 -1.83 15.47
CA ALA A 54 -3.66 -2.71 16.44
C ALA A 54 -3.17 -2.42 17.85
N ALA A 55 -1.87 -2.12 18.01
CA ALA A 55 -1.23 -1.85 19.30
C ALA A 55 -1.48 -0.43 19.84
N THR A 56 -1.92 0.51 19.01
CA THR A 56 -2.06 1.93 19.39
C THR A 56 -2.80 2.15 20.73
N PRO A 57 -4.03 1.63 20.96
CA PRO A 57 -4.71 1.84 22.25
C PRO A 57 -3.98 1.19 23.41
N PHE A 58 -3.37 0.03 23.22
CA PHE A 58 -2.62 -0.66 24.27
C PHE A 58 -1.31 0.05 24.64
N ILE A 59 -0.64 0.70 23.67
CA ILE A 59 0.52 1.55 23.94
C ILE A 59 0.09 2.71 24.83
N ILE A 60 -1.03 3.37 24.54
CA ILE A 60 -1.55 4.49 25.33
C ILE A 60 -1.94 4.04 26.74
N GLU A 61 -2.50 2.84 26.89
CA GLU A 61 -2.88 2.26 28.19
C GLU A 61 -1.66 1.88 29.04
N GLN A 62 -0.57 1.41 28.44
CA GLN A 62 0.59 0.85 29.13
C GLN A 62 1.79 1.80 29.20
N THR A 63 1.74 2.96 28.55
CA THR A 63 2.85 3.93 28.49
C THR A 63 2.35 5.35 28.65
N ASP A 64 3.26 6.32 28.74
CA ASP A 64 2.93 7.75 28.81
C ASP A 64 2.69 8.40 27.44
N PHE A 65 2.79 7.64 26.34
CA PHE A 65 2.56 8.19 25.00
C PHE A 65 1.09 8.57 24.80
N THR A 66 0.90 9.72 24.18
CA THR A 66 -0.43 10.22 23.80
C THR A 66 -0.82 9.74 22.40
N LEU A 67 -2.09 9.94 22.05
CA LEU A 67 -2.58 9.65 20.69
C LEU A 67 -1.85 10.51 19.65
N SER A 68 -1.57 11.77 19.98
CA SER A 68 -0.80 12.71 19.14
C SER A 68 0.64 12.26 18.93
N ASP A 69 1.29 11.70 19.96
CA ASP A 69 2.64 11.14 19.85
C ASP A 69 2.66 9.98 18.85
N LEU A 70 1.71 9.05 18.96
CA LEU A 70 1.61 7.91 18.06
C LEU A 70 1.25 8.33 16.62
N GLY A 71 0.47 9.39 16.45
CA GLY A 71 0.26 10.02 15.15
C GLY A 71 1.57 10.53 14.55
N THR A 72 2.42 11.17 15.35
CA THR A 72 3.75 11.65 14.93
C THR A 72 4.71 10.49 14.61
N VAL A 73 4.70 9.42 15.41
CA VAL A 73 5.43 8.16 15.10
C VAL A 73 4.98 7.61 13.75
N GLY A 74 3.67 7.52 13.52
CA GLY A 74 3.09 7.07 12.26
C GLY A 74 3.48 7.95 11.07
N PHE A 75 3.60 9.27 11.26
CA PHE A 75 4.06 10.21 10.22
C PHE A 75 5.52 9.97 9.84
N GLY A 76 6.39 9.69 10.81
CA GLY A 76 7.77 9.29 10.56
C GLY A 76 7.89 8.10 9.59
N PHE A 77 7.05 7.09 9.78
CA PHE A 77 6.93 5.97 8.84
C PHE A 77 6.50 6.44 7.43
N SER A 78 5.47 7.30 7.34
CA SER A 78 4.94 7.75 6.05
C SER A 78 5.97 8.52 5.24
N ILE A 79 6.80 9.36 5.88
CA ILE A 79 7.91 10.08 5.24
C ILE A 79 8.93 9.09 4.67
N THR A 80 9.46 8.20 5.51
CA THR A 80 10.53 7.27 5.09
C THR A 80 10.04 6.25 4.07
N TYR A 81 8.79 5.80 4.19
CA TYR A 81 8.15 4.92 3.22
C TYR A 81 8.00 5.60 1.84
N SER A 82 7.51 6.84 1.82
CA SER A 82 7.29 7.58 0.57
C SER A 82 8.61 7.90 -0.14
N LEU A 83 9.59 8.41 0.60
CA LEU A 83 10.92 8.70 0.06
C LEU A 83 11.68 7.43 -0.31
N GLY A 84 11.65 6.43 0.55
CA GLY A 84 12.30 5.14 0.32
C GLY A 84 11.77 4.43 -0.92
N ARG A 85 10.46 4.52 -1.20
CA ARG A 85 9.85 3.94 -2.39
C ARG A 85 10.44 4.54 -3.69
N VAL A 86 10.74 5.82 -3.70
CA VAL A 86 11.34 6.51 -4.86
C VAL A 86 12.84 6.24 -4.94
N LEU A 87 13.57 6.50 -3.85
CA LEU A 87 15.02 6.43 -3.82
C LEU A 87 15.57 5.01 -3.96
N LEU A 88 15.01 4.06 -3.19
CA LEU A 88 15.50 2.69 -3.22
C LEU A 88 15.14 1.95 -4.51
N SER A 89 14.02 2.30 -5.18
CA SER A 89 13.67 1.70 -6.46
C SER A 89 14.75 1.89 -7.51
N TYR A 90 15.45 3.04 -7.48
CA TYR A 90 16.56 3.30 -8.39
C TYR A 90 17.74 2.32 -8.19
N TYR A 91 18.07 1.98 -6.93
CA TYR A 91 19.15 1.03 -6.59
C TYR A 91 18.78 -0.43 -6.81
N ILE A 92 17.50 -0.74 -6.80
CA ILE A 92 16.96 -2.11 -6.93
C ILE A 92 16.88 -2.53 -8.39
N ASP A 93 16.77 -1.56 -9.30
CA ASP A 93 16.64 -1.84 -10.74
C ASP A 93 17.83 -2.68 -11.27
N GLY A 94 17.52 -3.72 -12.04
CA GLY A 94 18.51 -4.64 -12.57
C GLY A 94 19.06 -5.68 -11.58
N LYS A 95 18.68 -5.66 -10.30
CA LYS A 95 19.11 -6.61 -9.26
C LYS A 95 18.08 -7.70 -8.98
N ASN A 96 18.47 -8.68 -8.17
CA ASN A 96 17.59 -9.75 -7.70
C ASN A 96 16.61 -9.20 -6.65
N THR A 97 15.45 -8.77 -7.13
CA THR A 97 14.44 -8.06 -6.32
C THR A 97 13.80 -8.97 -5.27
N LYS A 98 13.69 -10.25 -5.54
CA LYS A 98 13.22 -11.27 -4.61
C LYS A 98 14.11 -11.36 -3.36
N LYS A 99 15.43 -11.46 -3.54
CA LYS A 99 16.37 -11.50 -2.42
C LYS A 99 16.41 -10.17 -1.65
N ILE A 100 16.36 -9.04 -2.36
CA ILE A 100 16.33 -7.72 -1.72
C ILE A 100 15.09 -7.60 -0.85
N LEU A 101 13.91 -7.94 -1.36
CA LEU A 101 12.67 -7.87 -0.59
C LEU A 101 12.72 -8.76 0.66
N SER A 102 13.20 -10.00 0.51
CA SER A 102 13.34 -10.94 1.63
C SER A 102 14.32 -10.43 2.70
N PHE A 103 15.45 -9.85 2.27
CA PHE A 103 16.43 -9.25 3.17
C PHE A 103 15.86 -8.02 3.90
N LEU A 104 15.15 -7.14 3.19
CA LEU A 104 14.52 -5.96 3.79
C LEU A 104 13.39 -6.35 4.75
N LEU A 105 12.71 -7.46 4.51
CA LEU A 105 11.74 -8.00 5.47
C LEU A 105 12.43 -8.49 6.76
N LEU A 106 13.63 -9.10 6.68
CA LEU A 106 14.43 -9.41 7.89
C LEU A 106 14.87 -8.16 8.64
N LEU A 107 15.26 -7.09 7.94
CA LEU A 107 15.56 -5.81 8.59
C LEU A 107 14.31 -5.20 9.24
N SER A 108 13.12 -5.37 8.64
CA SER A 108 11.85 -4.97 9.26
C SER A 108 11.56 -5.81 10.52
N CYS A 109 11.90 -7.10 10.53
CA CYS A 109 11.81 -7.93 11.73
C CYS A 109 12.75 -7.40 12.84
N ALA A 110 13.98 -7.04 12.50
CA ALA A 110 14.93 -6.46 13.46
C ALA A 110 14.42 -5.12 14.03
N SER A 111 13.85 -4.26 13.18
CA SER A 111 13.24 -2.99 13.62
C SER A 111 12.03 -3.23 14.54
N SER A 112 11.14 -4.17 14.18
CA SER A 112 10.00 -4.55 15.02
C SER A 112 10.44 -5.14 16.38
N PHE A 113 11.48 -5.96 16.37
CA PHE A 113 12.09 -6.47 17.61
C PHE A 113 12.63 -5.35 18.49
N ALA A 114 13.36 -4.39 17.90
CA ALA A 114 13.87 -3.23 18.63
C ALA A 114 12.74 -2.39 19.25
N ILE A 115 11.62 -2.22 18.55
CA ILE A 115 10.42 -1.55 19.09
C ILE A 115 9.85 -2.34 20.27
N GLY A 116 9.71 -3.66 20.15
CA GLY A 116 9.24 -4.49 21.24
C GLY A 116 10.15 -4.41 22.48
N MET A 117 11.47 -4.46 22.29
CA MET A 117 12.44 -4.29 23.38
C MET A 117 12.40 -2.89 24.00
N PHE A 118 12.20 -1.84 23.18
CA PHE A 118 12.02 -0.48 23.65
C PHE A 118 10.77 -0.36 24.55
N LEU A 119 9.65 -0.97 24.16
CA LEU A 119 8.42 -0.97 24.96
C LEU A 119 8.57 -1.82 26.23
N LEU A 120 9.26 -2.97 26.18
CA LEU A 120 9.57 -3.79 27.36
C LEU A 120 10.43 -3.07 28.39
N SER A 121 11.36 -2.23 27.94
CA SER A 121 12.25 -1.46 28.80
C SER A 121 11.60 -0.18 29.36
N SER A 122 10.28 -0.04 29.24
CA SER A 122 9.54 1.19 29.61
C SER A 122 10.13 2.43 28.94
N GLY A 123 10.43 2.31 27.63
CA GLY A 123 11.03 3.41 26.86
C GLY A 123 10.09 4.60 26.77
N HIS A 124 10.57 5.80 27.20
CA HIS A 124 9.77 7.04 27.19
C HIS A 124 10.19 8.02 26.08
N SER A 125 11.21 7.69 25.28
CA SER A 125 11.71 8.61 24.24
C SER A 125 10.90 8.53 22.96
N LEU A 126 10.07 9.55 22.71
CA LEU A 126 9.33 9.71 21.46
C LEU A 126 10.26 9.70 20.23
N GLY A 127 11.44 10.35 20.33
CA GLY A 127 12.41 10.39 19.23
C GLY A 127 12.94 9.01 18.84
N ILE A 128 13.21 8.14 19.82
CA ILE A 128 13.63 6.75 19.56
C ILE A 128 12.50 5.97 18.89
N PHE A 129 11.27 6.11 19.37
CA PHE A 129 10.13 5.42 18.78
C PHE A 129 9.89 5.87 17.33
N ILE A 130 9.92 7.19 17.05
CA ILE A 130 9.84 7.74 15.69
C ILE A 130 10.94 7.13 14.81
N PHE A 131 12.18 7.11 15.28
CA PHE A 131 13.32 6.58 14.53
C PHE A 131 13.15 5.10 14.17
N LEU A 132 12.81 4.26 15.14
CA LEU A 132 12.62 2.81 14.93
C LEU A 132 11.45 2.53 13.98
N TRP A 133 10.34 3.27 14.11
CA TRP A 133 9.20 3.11 13.23
C TRP A 133 9.46 3.66 11.81
N ALA A 134 10.23 4.74 11.70
CA ALA A 134 10.70 5.28 10.43
C ALA A 134 11.64 4.30 9.71
N LEU A 135 12.54 3.59 10.43
CA LEU A 135 13.34 2.51 9.84
C LEU A 135 12.47 1.39 9.29
N THR A 136 11.41 1.01 10.00
CA THR A 136 10.43 0.02 9.49
C THR A 136 9.81 0.51 8.18
N GLY A 137 9.43 1.79 8.10
CA GLY A 137 8.92 2.40 6.87
C GLY A 137 9.91 2.32 5.71
N LEU A 138 11.18 2.66 5.95
CA LEU A 138 12.24 2.60 4.95
C LEU A 138 12.46 1.18 4.41
N PHE A 139 12.53 0.18 5.30
CA PHE A 139 12.76 -1.21 4.90
C PHE A 139 11.58 -1.82 4.15
N GLN A 140 10.36 -1.37 4.42
CA GLN A 140 9.14 -1.84 3.74
C GLN A 140 8.83 -1.10 2.43
N ALA A 141 9.42 0.08 2.21
CA ALA A 141 9.15 0.94 1.06
C ALA A 141 9.32 0.23 -0.31
N PRO A 142 10.35 -0.61 -0.54
CA PRO A 142 10.53 -1.30 -1.80
C PRO A 142 9.60 -2.50 -2.03
N GLY A 143 8.71 -2.85 -1.10
CA GLY A 143 7.83 -4.02 -1.20
C GLY A 143 7.07 -4.11 -2.52
N GLY A 144 6.36 -3.04 -2.89
CA GLY A 144 5.66 -2.96 -4.17
C GLY A 144 6.57 -2.98 -5.40
N PRO A 145 7.57 -2.08 -5.48
CA PRO A 145 8.54 -2.08 -6.59
C PRO A 145 9.25 -3.42 -6.81
N CYS A 146 9.75 -4.07 -5.77
CA CYS A 146 10.41 -5.38 -5.88
C CYS A 146 9.47 -6.44 -6.42
N SER A 147 8.27 -6.55 -5.86
CA SER A 147 7.29 -7.56 -6.28
C SER A 147 6.85 -7.36 -7.72
N ASN A 148 6.55 -6.11 -8.11
CA ASN A 148 6.19 -5.79 -9.49
C ASN A 148 7.34 -6.10 -10.45
N SER A 149 8.59 -5.85 -10.07
CA SER A 149 9.76 -6.15 -10.90
C SER A 149 9.88 -7.65 -11.15
N THR A 150 9.84 -8.49 -10.10
CA THR A 150 9.88 -9.96 -10.24
C THR A 150 8.71 -10.47 -11.09
N ILE A 151 7.47 -10.01 -10.82
CA ILE A 151 6.29 -10.44 -11.59
C ILE A 151 6.44 -10.04 -13.07
N ASN A 152 6.90 -8.83 -13.36
CA ASN A 152 7.08 -8.33 -14.71
C ASN A 152 8.12 -9.13 -15.50
N ARG A 153 9.20 -9.61 -14.86
CA ARG A 153 10.23 -10.43 -15.48
C ARG A 153 9.75 -11.82 -15.88
N TRP A 154 8.75 -12.34 -15.18
CA TRP A 154 8.20 -13.68 -15.41
C TRP A 154 6.95 -13.70 -16.27
N THR A 155 6.21 -12.59 -16.36
CA THR A 155 4.87 -12.63 -16.97
C THR A 155 4.80 -11.97 -18.33
N PRO A 156 4.12 -12.61 -19.31
CA PRO A 156 3.80 -11.98 -20.58
C PRO A 156 2.88 -10.77 -20.36
N ARG A 157 3.00 -9.77 -21.22
CA ARG A 157 2.26 -8.49 -21.11
C ARG A 157 0.75 -8.68 -21.02
N LYS A 158 0.22 -9.62 -21.83
CA LYS A 158 -1.21 -9.91 -21.91
C LYS A 158 -1.83 -10.30 -20.55
N ASN A 159 -1.12 -11.08 -19.74
CA ASN A 159 -1.64 -11.64 -18.48
C ASN A 159 -1.09 -10.96 -17.23
N ARG A 160 -0.15 -10.02 -17.37
CA ARG A 160 0.60 -9.37 -16.28
C ARG A 160 -0.32 -8.71 -15.26
N GLY A 161 -1.32 -7.96 -15.71
CA GLY A 161 -2.28 -7.28 -14.83
C GLY A 161 -3.01 -8.23 -13.88
N ARG A 162 -3.38 -9.42 -14.35
CA ARG A 162 -4.04 -10.45 -13.52
C ARG A 162 -3.15 -10.91 -12.37
N TYR A 163 -1.87 -11.19 -12.62
CA TYR A 163 -0.95 -11.62 -11.57
C TYR A 163 -0.61 -10.49 -10.59
N ILE A 164 -0.46 -9.25 -11.08
CA ILE A 164 -0.26 -8.09 -10.21
C ILE A 164 -1.49 -7.90 -9.29
N SER A 165 -2.71 -8.09 -9.79
CA SER A 165 -3.92 -7.99 -8.98
C SER A 165 -3.98 -9.08 -7.90
N TRP A 166 -3.63 -10.33 -8.23
CA TRP A 166 -3.57 -11.42 -7.27
C TRP A 166 -2.50 -11.20 -6.20
N TRP A 167 -1.31 -10.74 -6.63
CA TRP A 167 -0.26 -10.36 -5.67
C TRP A 167 -0.75 -9.22 -4.77
N ASN A 168 -1.38 -8.19 -5.33
CA ASN A 168 -1.87 -7.08 -4.53
C ASN A 168 -2.89 -7.53 -3.47
N ALA A 169 -3.74 -8.51 -3.77
CA ALA A 169 -4.69 -9.08 -2.81
C ALA A 169 -4.03 -9.73 -1.58
N SER A 170 -2.75 -10.13 -1.67
CA SER A 170 -2.03 -10.74 -0.54
C SER A 170 -1.82 -9.77 0.64
N HIS A 171 -1.82 -8.45 0.39
CA HIS A 171 -1.72 -7.48 1.47
C HIS A 171 -2.96 -7.47 2.39
N ASN A 172 -4.15 -7.64 1.82
CA ASN A 172 -5.37 -7.71 2.61
C ASN A 172 -5.36 -8.93 3.54
N ILE A 173 -4.85 -10.08 3.04
CA ILE A 173 -4.67 -11.28 3.87
C ILE A 173 -3.72 -10.97 5.04
N GLY A 174 -2.59 -10.31 4.76
CA GLY A 174 -1.65 -9.89 5.79
C GLY A 174 -2.28 -8.93 6.81
N ALA A 175 -3.05 -7.97 6.35
CA ALA A 175 -3.72 -6.99 7.19
C ALA A 175 -4.79 -7.62 8.10
N ILE A 176 -5.62 -8.52 7.55
CA ILE A 176 -6.66 -9.25 8.30
C ILE A 176 -6.03 -10.09 9.42
N LEU A 177 -4.92 -10.77 9.15
CA LEU A 177 -4.27 -11.65 10.12
C LEU A 177 -3.39 -10.91 11.12
N ALA A 178 -2.90 -9.71 10.79
CA ALA A 178 -1.93 -8.98 11.61
C ALA A 178 -2.46 -8.66 13.00
N GLY A 179 -3.69 -8.15 13.11
CA GLY A 179 -4.31 -7.80 14.38
C GLY A 179 -4.47 -9.00 15.32
N PRO A 180 -5.14 -10.09 14.89
CA PRO A 180 -5.25 -11.31 15.68
C PRO A 180 -3.90 -11.92 16.11
N ILE A 181 -2.91 -11.97 15.20
CA ILE A 181 -1.56 -12.46 15.53
C ILE A 181 -0.90 -11.56 16.59
N ALA A 182 -1.00 -10.25 16.45
CA ALA A 182 -0.45 -9.30 17.40
C ALA A 182 -1.12 -9.43 18.77
N LEU A 183 -2.45 -9.48 18.82
CA LEU A 183 -3.21 -9.65 20.07
C LEU A 183 -2.87 -10.97 20.76
N PHE A 184 -2.80 -12.07 20.01
CA PHE A 184 -2.37 -13.37 20.55
C PHE A 184 -0.97 -13.26 21.18
N GLY A 185 -0.03 -12.58 20.51
CA GLY A 185 1.31 -12.34 21.03
C GLY A 185 1.30 -11.58 22.35
N MET A 186 0.49 -10.54 22.48
CA MET A 186 0.36 -9.77 23.70
C MET A 186 -0.24 -10.62 24.83
N GLU A 187 -1.39 -11.24 24.61
CA GLU A 187 -2.14 -11.95 25.63
C GLU A 187 -1.43 -13.21 26.14
N TYR A 188 -1.02 -14.09 25.21
CA TYR A 188 -0.57 -15.45 25.56
C TYR A 188 0.95 -15.59 25.62
N ALA A 189 1.72 -14.85 24.83
CA ALA A 189 3.18 -14.97 24.82
C ALA A 189 3.89 -13.97 25.73
N PHE A 190 3.28 -12.80 25.99
CA PHE A 190 3.88 -11.71 26.76
C PHE A 190 3.04 -11.26 27.95
N ASN A 191 2.09 -12.10 28.44
CA ASN A 191 1.29 -11.86 29.64
C ASN A 191 0.61 -10.47 29.67
N GLY A 192 -0.01 -10.06 28.57
CA GLY A 192 -0.69 -8.77 28.42
C GLY A 192 0.22 -7.59 28.08
N ASN A 193 1.54 -7.78 27.94
CA ASN A 193 2.45 -6.68 27.58
C ASN A 193 2.41 -6.37 26.09
N VAL A 194 2.20 -5.09 25.74
CA VAL A 194 2.05 -4.59 24.35
C VAL A 194 3.27 -4.88 23.46
N ALA A 195 4.45 -5.08 24.05
CA ALA A 195 5.65 -5.49 23.30
C ALA A 195 5.43 -6.80 22.51
N GLY A 196 4.57 -7.69 23.01
CA GLY A 196 4.18 -8.93 22.34
C GLY A 196 3.56 -8.68 20.97
N MET A 197 2.84 -7.57 20.79
CA MET A 197 2.26 -7.20 19.51
C MET A 197 3.31 -6.87 18.42
N PHE A 198 4.53 -6.56 18.81
CA PHE A 198 5.65 -6.28 17.90
C PHE A 198 6.60 -7.47 17.74
N ILE A 199 6.82 -8.24 18.81
CA ILE A 199 7.80 -9.35 18.80
C ILE A 199 7.18 -10.63 18.22
N PHE A 200 5.97 -10.99 18.60
CA PHE A 200 5.37 -12.26 18.18
C PHE A 200 5.15 -12.37 16.64
N PRO A 201 4.67 -11.35 15.92
CA PRO A 201 4.52 -11.41 14.46
C PRO A 201 5.83 -11.65 13.70
N ILE A 202 6.99 -11.35 14.33
CA ILE A 202 8.33 -11.59 13.76
C ILE A 202 8.53 -13.07 13.41
N LEU A 203 7.99 -13.99 14.21
CA LEU A 203 8.13 -15.43 13.98
C LEU A 203 7.66 -15.81 12.58
N PHE A 204 6.50 -15.30 12.17
CA PHE A 204 5.92 -15.57 10.85
C PHE A 204 6.67 -14.83 9.75
N ALA A 205 6.94 -13.53 9.96
CA ALA A 205 7.62 -12.70 8.98
C ALA A 205 9.06 -13.17 8.70
N ALA A 206 9.79 -13.60 9.73
CA ALA A 206 11.17 -14.11 9.59
C ALA A 206 11.23 -15.45 8.85
N VAL A 207 10.27 -16.35 9.12
CA VAL A 207 10.15 -17.62 8.38
C VAL A 207 9.88 -17.34 6.90
N ILE A 208 8.93 -16.45 6.60
CA ILE A 208 8.61 -16.04 5.22
C ILE A 208 9.84 -15.43 4.54
N ALA A 209 10.52 -14.51 5.22
CA ALA A 209 11.70 -13.83 4.67
C ALA A 209 12.84 -14.81 4.39
N THR A 210 13.12 -15.72 5.31
CA THR A 210 14.15 -16.75 5.15
C THR A 210 13.81 -17.69 4.00
N PHE A 211 12.55 -18.14 3.91
CA PHE A 211 12.07 -18.93 2.78
C PHE A 211 12.27 -18.20 1.46
N GLY A 212 11.93 -16.91 1.39
CA GLY A 212 12.06 -16.09 0.19
C GLY A 212 13.50 -15.86 -0.27
N LEU A 213 14.50 -15.91 0.61
CA LEU A 213 15.91 -15.82 0.21
C LEU A 213 16.34 -16.99 -0.68
N PHE A 214 15.84 -18.19 -0.39
CA PHE A 214 16.33 -19.43 -1.00
C PHE A 214 15.37 -20.02 -2.04
N PHE A 215 14.06 -19.84 -1.91
CA PHE A 215 13.06 -20.46 -2.77
C PHE A 215 12.78 -19.65 -4.03
N GLY A 216 12.70 -20.35 -5.19
CA GLY A 216 12.37 -19.75 -6.48
C GLY A 216 13.48 -18.86 -7.09
N LYS A 217 13.35 -18.56 -8.37
CA LYS A 217 14.25 -17.70 -9.15
C LYS A 217 13.59 -16.36 -9.46
N ASP A 218 14.32 -15.27 -9.31
CA ASP A 218 13.81 -13.92 -9.54
C ASP A 218 13.58 -13.58 -11.02
N ASP A 219 14.38 -14.21 -11.88
CA ASP A 219 14.41 -13.91 -13.31
C ASP A 219 14.53 -15.23 -14.10
N PRO A 220 13.81 -15.41 -15.22
CA PRO A 220 13.93 -16.58 -16.09
C PRO A 220 15.36 -16.85 -16.56
N SER A 221 16.17 -15.81 -16.74
CA SER A 221 17.59 -15.94 -17.13
C SER A 221 18.46 -16.66 -16.10
N GLU A 222 18.04 -16.77 -14.83
CA GLU A 222 18.70 -17.60 -13.82
C GLU A 222 18.53 -19.12 -14.08
N LEU A 223 17.60 -19.50 -14.98
CA LEU A 223 17.40 -20.84 -15.48
C LEU A 223 17.97 -21.02 -16.91
N GLY A 224 18.57 -19.96 -17.48
CA GLY A 224 19.00 -19.96 -18.89
C GLY A 224 17.80 -19.92 -19.86
N TRP A 225 16.64 -19.40 -19.40
CA TRP A 225 15.43 -19.27 -20.20
C TRP A 225 15.38 -17.92 -20.92
N ASN A 226 14.62 -17.91 -22.00
CA ASN A 226 14.29 -16.74 -22.77
C ASN A 226 13.37 -15.79 -21.99
N THR A 227 13.16 -14.57 -22.51
CA THR A 227 12.19 -13.62 -21.95
C THR A 227 10.75 -14.14 -22.12
N PRO A 228 9.79 -13.74 -21.26
CA PRO A 228 8.40 -14.14 -21.43
C PRO A 228 7.83 -13.74 -22.80
N GLU A 229 8.26 -12.60 -23.33
CA GLU A 229 7.84 -12.12 -24.65
C GLU A 229 8.29 -13.10 -25.76
N GLU A 230 9.51 -13.64 -25.68
CA GLU A 230 10.00 -14.64 -26.62
C GLU A 230 9.34 -16.02 -26.43
N ILE A 231 9.14 -16.44 -25.15
CA ILE A 231 8.48 -17.72 -24.84
C ILE A 231 7.04 -17.76 -25.38
N PHE A 232 6.32 -16.61 -25.34
CA PHE A 232 4.91 -16.51 -25.71
C PHE A 232 4.66 -15.82 -27.05
N ASP A 233 5.71 -15.57 -27.85
CA ASP A 233 5.65 -14.96 -29.19
C ASP A 233 4.91 -13.60 -29.17
N GLU A 234 5.14 -12.76 -28.15
CA GLU A 234 4.51 -11.45 -28.05
C GLU A 234 5.23 -10.42 -28.94
N PRO A 235 4.50 -9.65 -29.75
CA PRO A 235 5.11 -8.64 -30.63
C PRO A 235 5.76 -7.53 -29.81
N VAL A 236 6.99 -7.14 -30.17
CA VAL A 236 7.66 -5.96 -29.61
C VAL A 236 6.89 -4.71 -30.07
N SER A 237 6.38 -3.93 -29.12
CA SER A 237 5.59 -2.74 -29.43
C SER A 237 6.47 -1.62 -30.00
N LYS A 238 6.13 -1.12 -31.21
CA LYS A 238 6.80 0.07 -31.82
C LYS A 238 6.72 1.32 -30.93
N ALA A 239 5.76 1.40 -30.00
CA ALA A 239 5.63 2.50 -29.06
C ALA A 239 6.71 2.49 -27.97
N ASP A 240 7.32 1.33 -27.70
CA ASP A 240 8.43 1.25 -26.73
C ASP A 240 9.74 1.78 -27.35
N THR A 241 9.93 1.62 -28.67
CA THR A 241 11.12 2.14 -29.38
C THR A 241 11.13 3.68 -29.53
N ALA A 242 9.96 4.32 -29.70
CA ALA A 242 9.88 5.77 -29.78
C ALA A 242 10.18 6.48 -28.44
N ALA A 243 10.12 5.77 -27.36
CA ALA A 243 10.33 6.26 -26.00
C ALA A 243 11.79 6.20 -25.52
N GLU A 244 12.58 5.36 -26.13
CA GLU A 244 14.02 5.24 -25.84
C GLU A 244 14.81 6.53 -26.15
N SER A 245 14.22 7.47 -26.93
CA SER A 245 14.83 8.74 -27.28
C SER A 245 14.60 9.88 -26.27
N MET A 246 13.67 9.73 -25.29
CA MET A 246 13.36 10.77 -24.31
C MET A 246 14.10 10.55 -22.98
N THR A 247 14.67 11.63 -22.42
CA THR A 247 15.23 11.53 -21.07
C THR A 247 14.14 11.39 -20.01
N LYS A 248 14.47 10.78 -18.85
CA LYS A 248 13.53 10.66 -17.72
C LYS A 248 13.01 12.03 -17.26
N LEU A 249 13.85 13.06 -17.38
CA LEU A 249 13.49 14.44 -17.02
C LEU A 249 12.46 15.04 -18.01
N ASP A 250 12.65 14.83 -19.32
CA ASP A 250 11.71 15.31 -20.34
C ASP A 250 10.34 14.65 -20.19
N ILE A 251 10.34 13.34 -19.89
CA ILE A 251 9.11 12.58 -19.56
C ILE A 251 8.43 13.20 -18.35
N PHE A 252 9.16 13.46 -17.27
CA PHE A 252 8.61 14.04 -16.06
C PHE A 252 8.03 15.44 -16.29
N VAL A 253 8.77 16.31 -16.96
CA VAL A 253 8.33 17.67 -17.25
C VAL A 253 7.09 17.69 -18.15
N LYS A 254 7.10 16.90 -19.24
CA LYS A 254 6.04 16.91 -20.25
C LYS A 254 4.75 16.24 -19.77
N TYR A 255 4.86 15.06 -19.14
CA TYR A 255 3.71 14.21 -18.83
C TYR A 255 3.25 14.30 -17.36
N VAL A 256 4.06 14.89 -16.47
CA VAL A 256 3.67 15.14 -15.07
C VAL A 256 3.45 16.64 -14.86
N LEU A 257 4.52 17.44 -14.91
CA LEU A 257 4.43 18.84 -14.49
C LEU A 257 3.50 19.69 -15.36
N LYS A 258 3.46 19.45 -16.67
CA LYS A 258 2.62 20.19 -17.61
C LYS A 258 1.23 19.58 -17.83
N ASN A 259 0.92 18.47 -17.20
CA ASN A 259 -0.37 17.80 -17.39
C ASN A 259 -1.32 18.06 -16.20
N PRO A 260 -2.36 18.91 -16.35
CA PRO A 260 -3.25 19.26 -15.25
C PRO A 260 -4.04 18.04 -14.73
N ALA A 261 -4.42 17.10 -15.60
CA ALA A 261 -5.15 15.91 -15.19
C ALA A 261 -4.34 15.05 -14.17
N VAL A 262 -3.02 15.01 -14.32
CA VAL A 262 -2.13 14.33 -13.38
C VAL A 262 -2.16 14.98 -12.00
N TRP A 263 -2.17 16.31 -11.93
CA TRP A 263 -2.25 17.04 -10.66
C TRP A 263 -3.60 16.83 -9.97
N PHE A 264 -4.71 16.89 -10.71
CA PHE A 264 -6.02 16.58 -10.16
C PHE A 264 -6.09 15.16 -9.61
N LEU A 265 -5.48 14.17 -10.29
CA LEU A 265 -5.36 12.80 -9.79
C LEU A 265 -4.47 12.70 -8.54
N CYS A 266 -3.39 13.49 -8.45
CA CYS A 266 -2.55 13.55 -7.25
C CYS A 266 -3.32 14.06 -6.03
N PHE A 267 -4.07 15.16 -6.19
CA PHE A 267 -4.89 15.72 -5.13
C PHE A 267 -6.08 14.80 -4.78
N ALA A 268 -6.70 14.18 -5.78
CA ALA A 268 -7.72 13.15 -5.52
C ALA A 268 -7.16 11.99 -4.70
N ASN A 269 -5.95 11.51 -5.04
CA ASN A 269 -5.32 10.42 -4.31
C ASN A 269 -4.91 10.82 -2.87
N LEU A 270 -4.49 12.08 -2.67
CA LEU A 270 -4.28 12.63 -1.33
C LEU A 270 -5.58 12.51 -0.51
N CYS A 271 -6.71 12.98 -1.04
CA CYS A 271 -8.01 12.90 -0.36
C CYS A 271 -8.44 11.46 -0.05
N VAL A 272 -8.31 10.57 -1.04
CA VAL A 272 -8.62 9.14 -0.90
C VAL A 272 -7.81 8.50 0.21
N TYR A 273 -6.49 8.78 0.27
CA TYR A 273 -5.62 8.26 1.32
C TYR A 273 -5.91 8.89 2.68
N THR A 274 -6.30 10.16 2.73
CA THR A 274 -6.72 10.81 3.99
C THR A 274 -7.94 10.09 4.59
N ILE A 275 -8.93 9.76 3.78
CA ILE A 275 -10.12 9.04 4.24
C ILE A 275 -9.77 7.61 4.65
N ARG A 276 -9.15 6.87 3.72
CA ARG A 276 -8.79 5.47 3.94
C ARG A 276 -7.96 5.29 5.22
N ILE A 277 -6.89 6.06 5.37
CA ILE A 277 -5.98 5.92 6.50
C ILE A 277 -6.54 6.58 7.75
N GLY A 278 -7.31 7.66 7.61
CA GLY A 278 -8.01 8.27 8.73
C GLY A 278 -8.98 7.31 9.42
N VAL A 279 -9.65 6.44 8.65
CA VAL A 279 -10.50 5.39 9.22
C VAL A 279 -9.66 4.17 9.63
N ASP A 280 -8.88 3.61 8.71
CA ASP A 280 -8.16 2.35 8.89
C ASP A 280 -7.11 2.41 10.02
N ASN A 281 -6.33 3.48 10.13
CA ASN A 281 -5.27 3.59 11.15
C ASN A 281 -5.81 3.78 12.56
N TRP A 282 -7.00 4.35 12.70
CA TRP A 282 -7.53 4.78 13.98
C TRP A 282 -8.78 4.01 14.42
N SER A 283 -9.31 3.09 13.61
CA SER A 283 -10.55 2.36 13.93
C SER A 283 -10.47 1.61 15.25
N VAL A 284 -9.35 0.92 15.54
CA VAL A 284 -9.16 0.18 16.80
C VAL A 284 -9.12 1.14 17.99
N ALA A 285 -8.37 2.25 17.87
CA ALA A 285 -8.27 3.26 18.93
C ALA A 285 -9.64 3.94 19.17
N TYR A 286 -10.36 4.28 18.10
CA TYR A 286 -11.69 4.87 18.21
C TYR A 286 -12.66 3.99 18.99
N VAL A 287 -12.82 2.72 18.63
CA VAL A 287 -13.80 1.87 19.29
C VAL A 287 -13.38 1.48 20.72
N LYS A 288 -12.07 1.38 21.01
CA LYS A 288 -11.59 1.17 22.37
C LYS A 288 -11.73 2.41 23.23
N MET A 289 -11.27 3.57 22.77
CA MET A 289 -11.18 4.78 23.60
C MET A 289 -12.50 5.53 23.67
N ALA A 290 -13.30 5.57 22.60
CA ALA A 290 -14.56 6.29 22.56
C ALA A 290 -15.78 5.42 22.91
N LEU A 291 -15.76 4.12 22.57
CA LEU A 291 -16.90 3.21 22.74
C LEU A 291 -16.67 2.13 23.81
N ASN A 292 -15.47 2.07 24.41
CA ASN A 292 -15.09 1.09 25.44
C ASN A 292 -15.29 -0.38 25.03
N TRP A 293 -14.94 -0.73 23.79
CA TRP A 293 -15.06 -2.09 23.32
C TRP A 293 -13.97 -3.01 23.89
N ASP A 294 -14.25 -4.31 23.94
CA ASP A 294 -13.29 -5.35 24.24
C ASP A 294 -12.23 -5.47 23.12
N ASP A 295 -11.09 -6.06 23.44
CA ASP A 295 -9.91 -6.12 22.56
C ASP A 295 -10.16 -6.88 21.26
N ILE A 296 -10.88 -8.01 21.35
CA ILE A 296 -11.18 -8.86 20.19
C ILE A 296 -12.10 -8.12 19.21
N SER A 297 -13.17 -7.51 19.72
CA SER A 297 -14.09 -6.73 18.90
C SER A 297 -13.41 -5.49 18.31
N ALA A 298 -12.54 -4.83 19.06
CA ALA A 298 -11.80 -3.68 18.55
C ALA A 298 -10.87 -4.07 17.39
N ILE A 299 -10.09 -5.14 17.51
CA ILE A 299 -9.22 -5.66 16.45
C ILE A 299 -10.01 -6.09 15.21
N GLY A 300 -11.23 -6.60 15.39
CA GLY A 300 -12.15 -6.98 14.31
C GLY A 300 -12.49 -5.84 13.34
N THR A 301 -12.34 -4.57 13.74
CA THR A 301 -12.54 -3.41 12.86
C THR A 301 -11.59 -3.39 11.67
N ILE A 302 -10.33 -3.76 11.86
CA ILE A 302 -9.35 -3.92 10.77
C ILE A 302 -9.80 -4.99 9.80
N THR A 303 -10.23 -6.14 10.34
CA THR A 303 -10.70 -7.27 9.53
C THR A 303 -11.91 -6.88 8.67
N ALA A 304 -12.89 -6.19 9.24
CA ALA A 304 -14.09 -5.76 8.54
C ALA A 304 -13.75 -4.82 7.36
N LEU A 305 -12.92 -3.81 7.61
CA LEU A 305 -12.51 -2.83 6.61
C LEU A 305 -11.70 -3.47 5.47
N GLU A 306 -10.71 -4.31 5.81
CA GLU A 306 -9.83 -4.94 4.82
C GLU A 306 -10.57 -6.02 4.00
N LEU A 307 -11.55 -6.72 4.58
CA LEU A 307 -12.41 -7.63 3.84
C LEU A 307 -13.27 -6.88 2.81
N GLY A 308 -13.84 -5.74 3.21
CA GLY A 308 -14.53 -4.84 2.29
C GLY A 308 -13.59 -4.34 1.18
N GLY A 309 -12.39 -3.92 1.53
CA GLY A 309 -11.37 -3.47 0.59
C GLY A 309 -10.93 -4.54 -0.40
N PHE A 310 -10.75 -5.78 0.05
CA PHE A 310 -10.46 -6.92 -0.80
C PHE A 310 -11.54 -7.13 -1.87
N LEU A 311 -12.80 -7.24 -1.45
CA LEU A 311 -13.91 -7.42 -2.38
C LEU A 311 -14.14 -6.20 -3.27
N GLY A 312 -14.00 -4.99 -2.72
CA GLY A 312 -14.08 -3.73 -3.47
C GLY A 312 -13.05 -3.66 -4.58
N SER A 313 -11.80 -4.00 -4.28
CA SER A 313 -10.72 -3.96 -5.28
C SER A 313 -10.98 -4.86 -6.48
N LEU A 314 -11.53 -6.05 -6.27
CA LEU A 314 -11.91 -6.98 -7.33
C LEU A 314 -13.10 -6.47 -8.14
N THR A 315 -14.13 -5.96 -7.44
CA THR A 315 -15.38 -5.51 -8.05
C THR A 315 -15.17 -4.29 -8.92
N TRP A 316 -14.51 -3.25 -8.40
CA TRP A 316 -14.38 -1.96 -9.10
C TRP A 316 -13.44 -2.02 -10.28
N GLY A 317 -12.42 -2.88 -10.26
CA GLY A 317 -11.60 -3.19 -11.43
C GLY A 317 -12.45 -3.75 -12.57
N TYR A 318 -13.26 -4.77 -12.30
CA TYR A 318 -14.14 -5.39 -13.28
C TYR A 318 -15.23 -4.44 -13.81
N VAL A 319 -15.86 -3.65 -12.94
CA VAL A 319 -16.88 -2.65 -13.34
C VAL A 319 -16.27 -1.58 -14.24
N SER A 320 -15.06 -1.12 -13.92
CA SER A 320 -14.32 -0.14 -14.73
C SER A 320 -14.11 -0.60 -16.16
N ASP A 321 -13.74 -1.86 -16.36
CA ASP A 321 -13.53 -2.41 -17.69
C ASP A 321 -14.84 -2.42 -18.51
N LYS A 322 -15.97 -2.74 -17.87
CA LYS A 322 -17.30 -2.68 -18.52
C LYS A 322 -17.79 -1.28 -18.85
N MET A 323 -17.34 -0.26 -18.11
CA MET A 323 -17.72 1.15 -18.35
C MET A 323 -16.93 1.82 -19.47
N GLY A 324 -16.15 1.06 -20.25
CA GLY A 324 -15.43 1.59 -21.42
C GLY A 324 -14.34 2.61 -21.06
N GLY A 325 -13.65 2.41 -19.93
CA GLY A 325 -12.51 3.22 -19.54
C GLY A 325 -12.83 4.52 -18.77
N ARG A 326 -14.08 4.73 -18.35
CA ARG A 326 -14.51 5.89 -17.54
C ARG A 326 -14.13 5.71 -16.05
N ARG A 327 -12.85 5.69 -15.79
CA ARG A 327 -12.27 5.32 -14.49
C ARG A 327 -12.44 6.39 -13.44
N ALA A 328 -12.21 7.65 -13.80
CA ALA A 328 -12.39 8.77 -12.88
C ALA A 328 -13.85 8.99 -12.49
N LEU A 329 -14.78 8.79 -13.44
CA LEU A 329 -16.22 8.85 -13.16
C LEU A 329 -16.63 7.78 -12.15
N LEU A 330 -16.19 6.53 -12.35
CA LEU A 330 -16.46 5.44 -11.41
C LEU A 330 -15.83 5.69 -10.04
N GLY A 331 -14.59 6.20 -10.00
CA GLY A 331 -13.93 6.61 -8.77
C GLY A 331 -14.69 7.70 -8.02
N MET A 332 -15.23 8.69 -8.73
CA MET A 332 -16.09 9.73 -8.17
C MET A 332 -17.38 9.13 -7.56
N LEU A 333 -18.03 8.21 -8.27
CA LEU A 333 -19.24 7.53 -7.75
C LEU A 333 -18.93 6.71 -6.48
N CYS A 334 -17.80 6.03 -6.45
CA CYS A 334 -17.34 5.34 -5.24
C CYS A 334 -17.13 6.33 -4.08
N MET A 335 -16.49 7.49 -4.32
CA MET A 335 -16.28 8.52 -3.29
C MET A 335 -17.61 9.10 -2.77
N ILE A 336 -18.61 9.29 -3.63
CA ILE A 336 -19.97 9.68 -3.21
C ILE A 336 -20.56 8.58 -2.31
N SER A 337 -20.38 7.32 -2.68
CA SER A 337 -20.89 6.18 -1.91
C SER A 337 -20.22 6.02 -0.54
N VAL A 338 -18.96 6.45 -0.38
CA VAL A 338 -18.23 6.43 0.92
C VAL A 338 -18.91 7.31 1.98
N ILE A 339 -19.66 8.34 1.59
CA ILE A 339 -20.35 9.23 2.53
C ILE A 339 -21.32 8.43 3.43
N PHE A 340 -22.05 7.46 2.87
CA PHE A 340 -23.02 6.68 3.62
C PHE A 340 -22.41 5.83 4.75
N PRO A 341 -21.39 4.97 4.48
CA PRO A 341 -20.73 4.24 5.54
C PRO A 341 -19.99 5.13 6.54
N LEU A 342 -19.43 6.29 6.13
CA LEU A 342 -18.84 7.24 7.08
C LEU A 342 -19.88 7.81 8.05
N ILE A 343 -21.07 8.19 7.55
CA ILE A 343 -22.19 8.64 8.42
C ILE A 343 -22.63 7.50 9.34
N ALA A 344 -22.73 6.27 8.84
CA ALA A 344 -23.07 5.12 9.66
C ALA A 344 -22.02 4.86 10.75
N TYR A 345 -20.73 4.91 10.40
CA TYR A 345 -19.61 4.72 11.33
C TYR A 345 -19.59 5.77 12.43
N GLN A 346 -19.89 7.04 12.09
CA GLN A 346 -19.97 8.14 13.08
C GLN A 346 -21.11 7.97 14.09
N ASN A 347 -22.24 7.41 13.66
CA ASN A 347 -23.48 7.41 14.47
C ASN A 347 -23.80 6.06 15.12
N MET A 348 -23.17 4.98 14.70
CA MET A 348 -23.40 3.64 15.26
C MET A 348 -22.46 3.37 16.44
N THR A 349 -22.97 2.60 17.43
CA THR A 349 -22.21 2.14 18.58
C THR A 349 -22.16 0.62 18.70
N SER A 350 -23.05 -0.08 17.98
CA SER A 350 -23.10 -1.55 18.00
C SER A 350 -21.97 -2.16 17.17
N VAL A 351 -21.41 -3.28 17.65
CA VAL A 351 -20.29 -4.00 17.01
C VAL A 351 -20.61 -4.32 15.55
N TRP A 352 -21.75 -4.96 15.29
CA TRP A 352 -22.15 -5.33 13.93
C TRP A 352 -22.45 -4.12 13.03
N GLY A 353 -23.03 -3.06 13.60
CA GLY A 353 -23.30 -1.83 12.86
C GLY A 353 -22.01 -1.18 12.37
N ILE A 354 -20.99 -1.08 13.22
CA ILE A 354 -19.68 -0.54 12.88
C ILE A 354 -18.94 -1.46 11.91
N TYR A 355 -18.98 -2.79 12.11
CA TYR A 355 -18.34 -3.72 11.16
C TYR A 355 -18.94 -3.62 9.75
N ILE A 356 -20.27 -3.51 9.64
CA ILE A 356 -20.95 -3.33 8.36
C ILE A 356 -20.55 -1.97 7.74
N ALA A 357 -20.52 -0.90 8.54
CA ALA A 357 -20.10 0.41 8.07
C ALA A 357 -18.65 0.40 7.56
N LEU A 358 -17.71 -0.19 8.32
CA LEU A 358 -16.30 -0.32 7.92
C LEU A 358 -16.10 -1.24 6.71
N PHE A 359 -16.88 -2.32 6.61
CA PHE A 359 -16.86 -3.18 5.42
C PHE A 359 -17.25 -2.40 4.16
N PHE A 360 -18.34 -1.64 4.20
CA PHE A 360 -18.75 -0.84 3.04
C PHE A 360 -17.85 0.37 2.82
N GLU A 361 -17.27 0.96 3.86
CA GLU A 361 -16.24 1.98 3.70
C GLU A 361 -15.05 1.41 2.93
N GLY A 362 -14.50 0.27 3.37
CA GLY A 362 -13.42 -0.43 2.66
C GLY A 362 -13.83 -0.77 1.22
N PHE A 363 -15.02 -1.35 1.02
CA PHE A 363 -15.52 -1.72 -0.31
C PHE A 363 -15.54 -0.55 -1.29
N PHE A 364 -16.01 0.62 -0.87
CA PHE A 364 -16.10 1.78 -1.75
C PHE A 364 -14.77 2.53 -1.87
N ILE A 365 -13.98 2.72 -0.78
CA ILE A 365 -12.76 3.53 -0.84
C ILE A 365 -11.62 2.85 -1.65
N PHE A 366 -11.58 1.52 -1.70
CA PHE A 366 -10.61 0.81 -2.54
C PHE A 366 -10.88 0.94 -4.04
N GLY A 367 -12.09 1.35 -4.43
CA GLY A 367 -12.41 1.72 -5.82
C GLY A 367 -11.49 2.83 -6.34
N PRO A 368 -11.56 4.06 -5.81
CA PRO A 368 -10.71 5.15 -6.25
C PRO A 368 -9.21 4.88 -6.04
N VAL A 369 -8.81 4.13 -5.01
CA VAL A 369 -7.39 3.72 -4.81
C VAL A 369 -6.82 3.01 -6.04
N ILE A 370 -7.58 2.09 -6.64
CA ILE A 370 -7.16 1.35 -7.84
C ILE A 370 -7.38 2.17 -9.10
N LEU A 371 -8.54 2.81 -9.21
CA LEU A 371 -8.97 3.50 -10.43
C LEU A 371 -8.11 4.71 -10.75
N ILE A 372 -7.60 5.44 -9.74
CA ILE A 372 -6.64 6.55 -9.94
C ILE A 372 -5.36 6.03 -10.59
N GLY A 373 -4.81 4.91 -10.10
CA GLY A 373 -3.61 4.30 -10.67
C GLY A 373 -3.79 3.86 -12.13
N ILE A 374 -4.99 3.38 -12.48
CA ILE A 374 -5.29 2.98 -13.86
C ILE A 374 -5.61 4.19 -14.74
N SER A 375 -6.32 5.19 -14.22
CA SER A 375 -6.69 6.41 -14.95
C SER A 375 -5.46 7.20 -15.38
N ILE A 376 -4.47 7.36 -14.50
CA ILE A 376 -3.27 8.14 -14.79
C ILE A 376 -2.45 7.56 -15.95
N ILE A 377 -2.46 6.23 -16.11
CA ILE A 377 -1.82 5.55 -17.23
C ILE A 377 -2.45 5.99 -18.57
N GLY A 378 -3.72 6.28 -18.57
CA GLY A 378 -4.44 6.80 -19.75
C GLY A 378 -3.96 8.17 -20.23
N PHE A 379 -3.33 8.96 -19.36
CA PHE A 379 -2.84 10.32 -19.68
C PHE A 379 -1.35 10.38 -20.06
N ALA A 380 -0.68 9.23 -20.15
CA ALA A 380 0.75 9.15 -20.45
C ALA A 380 1.04 8.09 -21.53
N PRO A 381 2.08 8.28 -22.37
CA PRO A 381 2.54 7.23 -23.25
C PRO A 381 3.12 6.06 -22.44
N LYS A 382 3.16 4.86 -23.03
CA LYS A 382 3.60 3.62 -22.35
C LYS A 382 4.98 3.75 -21.68
N CYS A 383 5.89 4.52 -22.28
CA CYS A 383 7.23 4.81 -21.74
C CYS A 383 7.24 5.63 -20.46
N ALA A 384 6.24 6.49 -20.28
CA ALA A 384 6.14 7.40 -19.15
C ALA A 384 5.32 6.79 -17.98
N THR A 385 4.69 5.63 -18.19
CA THR A 385 3.73 5.02 -17.26
C THR A 385 4.30 4.85 -15.84
N ALA A 386 5.53 4.38 -15.71
CA ALA A 386 6.16 4.15 -14.41
C ALA A 386 6.37 5.46 -13.64
N VAL A 387 6.91 6.49 -14.32
CA VAL A 387 7.17 7.80 -13.72
C VAL A 387 5.88 8.48 -13.33
N VAL A 388 4.90 8.51 -14.26
CA VAL A 388 3.61 9.20 -14.04
C VAL A 388 2.79 8.50 -12.95
N ASN A 389 2.79 7.17 -12.88
CA ASN A 389 2.07 6.41 -11.85
C ASN A 389 2.70 6.50 -10.45
N SER A 390 3.98 6.83 -10.35
CA SER A 390 4.63 6.98 -9.03
C SER A 390 4.20 8.24 -8.28
N ILE A 391 3.81 9.30 -8.99
CA ILE A 391 3.54 10.61 -8.38
C ILE A 391 2.26 10.63 -7.53
N PRO A 392 1.09 10.13 -7.96
CA PRO A 392 -0.07 10.05 -7.07
C PRO A 392 0.20 9.20 -5.84
N GLY A 393 0.97 8.11 -5.99
CA GLY A 393 1.39 7.29 -4.86
C GLY A 393 2.22 8.09 -3.85
N PHE A 394 3.17 8.90 -4.31
CA PHE A 394 3.94 9.80 -3.44
C PHE A 394 3.03 10.80 -2.71
N PHE A 395 2.11 11.47 -3.42
CA PHE A 395 1.15 12.39 -2.81
C PHE A 395 0.22 11.69 -1.81
N GLY A 396 -0.28 10.51 -2.16
CA GLY A 396 -1.14 9.73 -1.29
C GLY A 396 -0.46 9.32 0.01
N TYR A 397 0.77 8.79 -0.06
CA TYR A 397 1.48 8.33 1.14
C TYR A 397 2.10 9.45 1.96
N LEU A 398 2.71 10.46 1.33
CA LEU A 398 3.37 11.54 2.09
C LEU A 398 2.34 12.48 2.72
N PHE A 399 1.40 12.96 1.92
CA PHE A 399 0.44 13.97 2.36
C PHE A 399 -0.87 13.34 2.86
N GLY A 400 -1.49 12.42 2.10
CA GLY A 400 -2.75 11.79 2.50
C GLY A 400 -2.62 10.93 3.74
N ASP A 401 -1.77 9.91 3.70
CA ASP A 401 -1.50 9.01 4.82
C ASP A 401 -0.84 9.74 6.00
N GLY A 402 0.21 10.53 5.71
CA GLY A 402 0.92 11.26 6.76
C GLY A 402 0.06 12.29 7.48
N MET A 403 -0.70 13.12 6.72
CA MET A 403 -1.61 14.11 7.33
C MET A 403 -2.75 13.45 8.09
N ALA A 404 -3.34 12.36 7.58
CA ALA A 404 -4.38 11.62 8.28
C ALA A 404 -3.91 11.14 9.65
N LYS A 405 -2.69 10.61 9.75
CA LYS A 405 -2.11 10.16 11.01
C LYS A 405 -1.96 11.30 12.02
N VAL A 406 -1.44 12.45 11.59
CA VAL A 406 -1.19 13.60 12.47
C VAL A 406 -2.47 14.34 12.80
N LEU A 407 -3.32 14.66 11.80
CA LEU A 407 -4.50 15.49 12.03
C LEU A 407 -5.55 14.73 12.83
N VAL A 408 -5.85 13.47 12.48
CA VAL A 408 -6.85 12.69 13.22
C VAL A 408 -6.39 12.47 14.66
N SER A 409 -5.11 12.12 14.88
CA SER A 409 -4.62 11.92 16.26
C SER A 409 -4.69 13.19 17.10
N ARG A 410 -4.32 14.35 16.54
CA ARG A 410 -4.37 15.63 17.28
C ARG A 410 -5.79 16.09 17.59
N ILE A 411 -6.72 15.86 16.68
CA ILE A 411 -8.14 16.18 16.91
C ILE A 411 -8.72 15.24 17.98
N ALA A 412 -8.41 13.94 17.88
CA ALA A 412 -8.99 12.90 18.74
C ALA A 412 -8.32 12.77 20.11
N ASP A 413 -7.13 13.36 20.31
CA ASP A 413 -6.35 13.24 21.55
C ASP A 413 -7.07 13.90 22.72
N PRO A 414 -7.52 13.13 23.74
CA PRO A 414 -8.21 13.70 24.89
C PRO A 414 -7.31 14.56 25.78
N LYS A 415 -5.98 14.41 25.67
CA LYS A 415 -4.99 15.19 26.43
C LYS A 415 -4.47 16.40 25.65
N GLY A 416 -4.86 16.56 24.38
CA GLY A 416 -4.41 17.64 23.49
C GLY A 416 -5.41 18.80 23.42
N ASP A 417 -4.96 19.92 22.85
CA ASP A 417 -5.81 21.11 22.64
C ASP A 417 -6.64 21.06 21.35
N GLY A 418 -6.59 19.94 20.62
CA GLY A 418 -7.21 19.82 19.30
C GLY A 418 -6.52 20.65 18.22
N ILE A 419 -7.26 21.02 17.18
CA ILE A 419 -6.77 21.88 16.08
C ILE A 419 -7.70 23.08 15.93
N SER A 420 -7.14 24.28 16.04
CA SER A 420 -7.89 25.54 15.86
C SER A 420 -7.68 26.10 14.47
N LEU A 421 -8.77 26.31 13.72
CA LEU A 421 -8.79 26.87 12.37
C LEU A 421 -9.81 28.02 12.31
N GLY A 422 -9.32 29.27 12.17
CA GLY A 422 -10.20 30.43 11.96
C GLY A 422 -11.28 30.63 13.00
N GLY A 423 -11.02 30.31 14.29
CA GLY A 423 -11.98 30.41 15.37
C GLY A 423 -12.83 29.17 15.65
N LEU A 424 -12.73 28.13 14.80
CA LEU A 424 -13.32 26.82 15.05
C LEU A 424 -12.24 25.90 15.64
N THR A 425 -12.48 25.31 16.82
CA THR A 425 -11.60 24.31 17.43
C THR A 425 -12.21 22.93 17.24
N LEU A 426 -11.50 22.08 16.54
CA LEU A 426 -11.85 20.65 16.36
C LEU A 426 -11.17 19.85 17.47
N HIS A 427 -11.97 19.17 18.30
CA HIS A 427 -11.48 18.37 19.42
C HIS A 427 -12.41 17.18 19.69
N GLY A 428 -11.81 16.00 19.89
CA GLY A 428 -12.51 14.75 20.14
C GLY A 428 -12.80 13.94 18.88
N TRP A 429 -13.17 12.68 19.08
CA TRP A 429 -13.36 11.71 17.99
C TRP A 429 -14.44 12.14 16.99
N SER A 430 -15.54 12.73 17.43
CA SER A 430 -16.62 13.19 16.56
C SER A 430 -16.16 14.23 15.54
N ASP A 431 -15.21 15.09 15.93
CA ASP A 431 -14.74 16.16 15.06
C ASP A 431 -13.76 15.66 13.99
N THR A 432 -13.17 14.48 14.18
CA THR A 432 -12.33 13.85 13.14
C THR A 432 -13.12 13.58 11.85
N PHE A 433 -14.41 13.31 11.96
CA PHE A 433 -15.28 13.07 10.81
C PHE A 433 -15.46 14.32 9.92
N TYR A 434 -15.36 15.54 10.46
CA TYR A 434 -15.35 16.75 9.63
C TYR A 434 -14.17 16.77 8.66
N LEU A 435 -12.98 16.34 9.11
CA LEU A 435 -11.82 16.20 8.24
C LEU A 435 -12.08 15.15 7.13
N LEU A 436 -12.66 14.00 7.48
CA LEU A 436 -12.95 12.94 6.53
C LEU A 436 -14.00 13.35 5.49
N PHE A 437 -15.07 14.02 5.92
CA PHE A 437 -16.09 14.56 5.01
C PHE A 437 -15.55 15.68 4.12
N ALA A 438 -14.71 16.57 4.65
CA ALA A 438 -14.06 17.60 3.85
C ALA A 438 -13.15 16.98 2.77
N ALA A 439 -12.33 15.99 3.13
CA ALA A 439 -11.50 15.25 2.19
C ALA A 439 -12.38 14.51 1.13
N THR A 440 -13.51 13.95 1.54
CA THR A 440 -14.45 13.29 0.62
C THR A 440 -15.02 14.29 -0.40
N ALA A 441 -15.47 15.45 0.05
CA ALA A 441 -16.02 16.49 -0.82
C ALA A 441 -14.98 17.00 -1.83
N VAL A 442 -13.76 17.28 -1.37
CA VAL A 442 -12.66 17.69 -2.26
C VAL A 442 -12.30 16.59 -3.24
N GLY A 443 -12.20 15.33 -2.79
CA GLY A 443 -11.90 14.19 -3.65
C GLY A 443 -12.94 13.95 -4.75
N ILE A 444 -14.23 14.13 -4.44
CA ILE A 444 -15.33 14.06 -5.42
C ILE A 444 -15.14 15.13 -6.49
N VAL A 445 -14.86 16.38 -6.11
CA VAL A 445 -14.63 17.49 -7.06
C VAL A 445 -13.42 17.19 -7.95
N MET A 446 -12.29 16.76 -7.36
CA MET A 446 -11.07 16.45 -8.11
C MET A 446 -11.29 15.34 -9.15
N LEU A 447 -11.93 14.22 -8.74
CA LEU A 447 -12.26 13.12 -9.65
C LEU A 447 -13.31 13.54 -10.70
N GLY A 448 -14.27 14.39 -10.35
CA GLY A 448 -15.23 14.96 -11.29
C GLY A 448 -14.57 15.76 -12.40
N VAL A 449 -13.56 16.58 -12.05
CA VAL A 449 -12.77 17.31 -13.07
C VAL A 449 -12.02 16.33 -13.96
N VAL A 450 -11.38 15.31 -13.41
CA VAL A 450 -10.67 14.29 -14.22
C VAL A 450 -11.63 13.52 -15.12
N ALA A 451 -12.84 13.20 -14.65
CA ALA A 451 -13.86 12.53 -15.46
C ALA A 451 -14.23 13.34 -16.72
N ILE A 452 -14.26 14.67 -16.62
CA ILE A 452 -14.46 15.55 -17.78
C ILE A 452 -13.28 15.44 -18.77
N TYR A 453 -12.03 15.40 -18.28
CA TYR A 453 -10.86 15.19 -19.12
C TYR A 453 -10.86 13.81 -19.80
N GLU A 454 -11.21 12.74 -19.07
CA GLU A 454 -11.34 11.38 -19.63
C GLU A 454 -12.42 11.33 -20.73
N GLU A 455 -13.59 11.89 -20.48
CA GLU A 455 -14.69 11.88 -21.46
C GLU A 455 -14.33 12.64 -22.73
N ARG A 456 -13.66 13.81 -22.61
CA ARG A 456 -13.16 14.55 -23.78
C ARG A 456 -12.17 13.72 -24.58
N LYS A 457 -11.25 13.03 -23.91
CA LYS A 457 -10.27 12.16 -24.58
C LYS A 457 -10.95 11.00 -25.30
N ILE A 458 -11.86 10.29 -24.64
CA ILE A 458 -12.62 9.17 -25.23
C ILE A 458 -13.39 9.62 -26.49
N ARG A 459 -13.97 10.82 -26.47
CA ARG A 459 -14.68 11.38 -27.65
C ARG A 459 -13.73 11.70 -28.79
N LEU A 460 -12.54 12.23 -28.49
CA LEU A 460 -11.53 12.52 -29.52
C LEU A 460 -10.99 11.24 -30.14
N ASP A 461 -10.69 10.22 -29.35
CA ASP A 461 -10.19 8.93 -29.82
C ASP A 461 -11.23 8.24 -30.76
N ARG A 462 -12.54 8.28 -30.41
CA ARG A 462 -13.63 7.77 -31.26
C ARG A 462 -13.88 8.57 -32.54
N ALA A 463 -13.50 9.84 -32.56
CA ALA A 463 -13.68 10.67 -33.76
C ALA A 463 -12.56 10.45 -34.81
N VAL A 464 -11.48 9.78 -34.40
CA VAL A 464 -10.31 9.43 -35.25
C VAL A 464 -10.41 8.00 -35.79
N GLU A 465 -11.20 7.13 -35.14
CA GLU A 465 -11.58 5.80 -35.64
C GLU A 465 -12.70 5.88 -36.66
#